data_d830c4d704145c31801bc1c9bbc455bf
#
_entry.id   d830c4d704145c31801bc1c9bbc455bf
#
_cell.length_a   1.000
_cell.length_b   1.000
_cell.length_c   1.000
_cell.angle_alpha   90.00
_cell.angle_beta   90.00
_cell.angle_gamma   90.00
#
_symmetry.space_group_name_H-M   'P 1'
#
loop_
_entity.id
_entity.type
_entity.pdbx_description
1 polymer ?
#
loop_
_entity_poly.entity_id
_entity_poly.type
_entity_poly.pdbx_seq_one_letter_code
_entity_poly.pdbx_strand_id
1 'polypeptide(L)'
;MGFCLGLQLLFDVSYEYGRHKGLGILPGKVVRFDFADRTVDERPRVPHIGWNQAWQKQPCPMLRGIDNGEYFYFDHSYYVVPDDAHVVAATTDYGLDFASAVWKDNVFATQFHPEKSQAAGLRILENFVGL
;
A
#
# COMPACT_ATOMS: atom_id res chain seq x y z
N MET A 1 -11.81 3.86 -5.35
CA MET A 1 -10.42 4.11 -4.88
C MET A 1 -10.35 4.00 -3.36
N GLY A 2 -9.33 3.36 -2.83
CA GLY A 2 -9.13 3.19 -1.39
C GLY A 2 -7.76 3.66 -0.93
N PHE A 3 -7.68 4.24 0.28
CA PHE A 3 -6.42 4.67 0.90
C PHE A 3 -6.25 4.01 2.25
N CYS A 4 -5.04 3.60 2.58
CA CYS A 4 -4.66 3.03 3.88
C CYS A 4 -5.60 1.88 4.30
N LEU A 5 -6.49 2.11 5.27
CA LEU A 5 -7.52 1.13 5.66
C LEU A 5 -8.42 0.73 4.48
N GLY A 6 -8.70 1.66 3.57
CA GLY A 6 -9.48 1.39 2.36
C GLY A 6 -8.83 0.38 1.43
N LEU A 7 -7.50 0.35 1.34
CA LEU A 7 -6.76 -0.72 0.66
C LEU A 7 -6.95 -2.05 1.39
N GLN A 8 -6.76 -2.06 2.69
CA GLN A 8 -6.79 -3.27 3.51
C GLN A 8 -8.17 -3.94 3.49
N LEU A 9 -9.24 -3.15 3.46
CA LEU A 9 -10.62 -3.65 3.41
C LEU A 9 -10.94 -4.44 2.12
N LEU A 10 -10.18 -4.25 1.04
CA LEU A 10 -10.41 -4.94 -0.23
C LEU A 10 -10.11 -6.45 -0.18
N PHE A 11 -9.29 -6.88 0.78
CA PHE A 11 -8.77 -8.24 0.86
C PHE A 11 -9.71 -9.18 1.63
N ASP A 12 -9.40 -10.49 1.59
CA ASP A 12 -10.26 -11.53 2.17
C ASP A 12 -10.29 -11.46 3.70
N VAL A 13 -9.13 -11.25 4.32
CA VAL A 13 -8.99 -11.36 5.77
C VAL A 13 -7.93 -10.39 6.29
N SER A 14 -8.22 -9.79 7.45
CA SER A 14 -7.28 -8.99 8.22
C SER A 14 -7.05 -9.62 9.59
N TYR A 15 -5.78 -9.61 10.02
CA TYR A 15 -5.38 -10.10 11.34
C TYR A 15 -5.20 -8.97 12.36
N GLU A 16 -5.70 -7.77 12.06
CA GLU A 16 -5.71 -6.65 13.01
C GLU A 16 -6.76 -6.88 14.09
N TYR A 17 -6.31 -6.99 15.34
CA TYR A 17 -7.16 -7.28 16.51
C TYR A 17 -7.97 -8.58 16.37
N GLY A 18 -7.33 -9.66 15.90
CA GLY A 18 -7.96 -10.94 15.67
C GLY A 18 -8.10 -11.22 14.17
N ARG A 19 -8.99 -12.14 13.82
CA ARG A 19 -9.24 -12.51 12.43
C ARG A 19 -10.57 -11.93 11.97
N HIS A 20 -10.52 -11.00 11.02
CA HIS A 20 -11.71 -10.30 10.52
C HIS A 20 -11.82 -10.45 9.01
N LYS A 21 -13.03 -10.70 8.54
CA LYS A 21 -13.35 -10.79 7.13
C LYS A 21 -13.31 -9.40 6.49
N GLY A 22 -12.61 -9.27 5.35
CA GLY A 22 -12.68 -8.09 4.49
C GLY A 22 -13.77 -8.21 3.44
N LEU A 23 -13.73 -7.33 2.42
CA LEU A 23 -14.70 -7.33 1.34
C LEU A 23 -14.48 -8.47 0.32
N GLY A 24 -13.29 -9.08 0.31
CA GLY A 24 -12.97 -10.18 -0.60
C GLY A 24 -12.96 -9.80 -2.08
N ILE A 25 -12.72 -8.53 -2.40
CA ILE A 25 -12.62 -8.06 -3.79
C ILE A 25 -11.30 -8.50 -4.41
N LEU A 26 -10.23 -8.49 -3.62
CA LEU A 26 -8.91 -8.99 -4.00
C LEU A 26 -8.52 -10.15 -3.09
N PRO A 27 -8.14 -11.31 -3.64
CA PRO A 27 -7.66 -12.43 -2.83
C PRO A 27 -6.37 -12.07 -2.10
N GLY A 28 -6.29 -12.41 -0.83
CA GLY A 28 -5.11 -12.16 0.00
C GLY A 28 -5.47 -11.80 1.43
N LYS A 29 -4.45 -11.37 2.16
CA LYS A 29 -4.56 -11.12 3.59
C LYS A 29 -3.88 -9.81 3.99
N VAL A 30 -4.21 -9.33 5.18
CA VAL A 30 -3.59 -8.18 5.83
C VAL A 30 -2.92 -8.67 7.11
N VAL A 31 -1.61 -8.42 7.22
CA VAL A 31 -0.79 -8.89 8.34
C VAL A 31 0.04 -7.75 8.93
N ARG A 32 0.40 -7.90 10.21
CA ARG A 32 1.24 -6.93 10.91
C ARG A 32 2.71 -7.09 10.48
N PHE A 33 3.43 -5.96 10.39
CA PHE A 33 4.90 -6.00 10.34
C PHE A 33 5.43 -6.76 11.55
N ASP A 34 6.27 -7.78 11.28
CA ASP A 34 6.92 -8.57 12.31
C ASP A 34 8.42 -8.63 12.03
N PHE A 35 9.19 -7.99 12.90
CA PHE A 35 10.66 -7.95 12.85
C PHE A 35 11.29 -8.57 14.10
N ALA A 36 10.56 -9.47 14.78
CA ALA A 36 10.99 -10.08 16.03
C ALA A 36 12.28 -10.92 15.88
N ASP A 37 12.56 -11.41 14.66
CA ASP A 37 13.78 -12.14 14.32
C ASP A 37 15.03 -11.25 14.18
N ARG A 38 14.85 -9.93 14.20
CA ARG A 38 15.93 -8.94 14.08
C ARG A 38 16.32 -8.38 15.45
N THR A 39 17.58 -7.95 15.57
CA THR A 39 18.04 -7.25 16.78
C THR A 39 17.32 -5.92 16.93
N VAL A 40 17.26 -5.38 18.17
CA VAL A 40 16.60 -4.10 18.46
C VAL A 40 17.14 -2.96 17.60
N ASP A 41 18.46 -2.96 17.34
CA ASP A 41 19.11 -1.90 16.58
C ASP A 41 18.87 -2.01 15.06
N GLU A 42 18.52 -3.21 14.56
CA GLU A 42 18.36 -3.48 13.12
C GLU A 42 16.92 -3.48 12.65
N ARG A 43 15.94 -3.61 13.56
CA ARG A 43 14.54 -3.71 13.19
C ARG A 43 13.90 -2.34 12.95
N PRO A 44 13.14 -2.20 11.87
CA PRO A 44 12.33 -1.00 11.66
C PRO A 44 11.30 -0.82 12.77
N ARG A 45 10.94 0.43 13.03
CA ARG A 45 9.88 0.75 13.99
C ARG A 45 8.50 0.42 13.41
N VAL A 46 7.59 -0.04 14.26
CA VAL A 46 6.19 -0.25 13.93
C VAL A 46 5.34 0.63 14.85
N PRO A 47 4.50 1.51 14.30
CA PRO A 47 4.10 1.67 12.90
C PRO A 47 5.18 2.28 11.99
N HIS A 48 5.04 2.00 10.68
CA HIS A 48 5.73 2.68 9.60
C HIS A 48 5.10 4.05 9.41
N ILE A 49 5.73 5.09 9.90
CA ILE A 49 5.25 6.48 9.82
C ILE A 49 6.31 7.33 9.15
N GLY A 50 5.90 8.12 8.17
CA GLY A 50 6.75 9.09 7.48
C GLY A 50 6.79 8.88 5.98
N TRP A 51 7.78 9.53 5.36
CA TRP A 51 7.96 9.52 3.90
C TRP A 51 8.78 8.32 3.47
N ASN A 52 8.30 7.60 2.46
CA ASN A 52 9.01 6.48 1.86
C ASN A 52 8.67 6.37 0.37
N GLN A 53 9.46 5.62 -0.36
CA GLN A 53 9.40 5.54 -1.82
C GLN A 53 8.48 4.42 -2.28
N ALA A 54 7.71 4.70 -3.33
CA ALA A 54 6.89 3.71 -4.03
C ALA A 54 7.53 3.39 -5.38
N TRP A 55 7.81 2.11 -5.62
CA TRP A 55 8.44 1.61 -6.84
C TRP A 55 7.40 0.92 -7.70
N GLN A 56 7.16 1.47 -8.88
CA GLN A 56 6.13 0.99 -9.80
C GLN A 56 6.50 -0.38 -10.37
N LYS A 57 5.54 -1.30 -10.39
CA LYS A 57 5.71 -2.66 -10.89
C LYS A 57 5.05 -2.89 -12.23
N GLN A 58 4.14 -2.02 -12.63
CA GLN A 58 3.45 -2.07 -13.91
C GLN A 58 2.92 -0.69 -14.27
N PRO A 59 2.66 -0.41 -15.56
CA PRO A 59 1.94 0.79 -15.93
C PRO A 59 0.56 0.81 -15.29
N CYS A 60 0.26 1.86 -14.55
CA CYS A 60 -1.01 2.02 -13.86
C CYS A 60 -1.57 3.41 -14.16
N PRO A 61 -2.83 3.54 -14.63
CA PRO A 61 -3.40 4.85 -14.96
C PRO A 61 -3.36 5.84 -13.80
N MET A 62 -3.54 5.35 -12.59
CA MET A 62 -3.49 6.17 -11.37
C MET A 62 -2.10 6.78 -11.12
N LEU A 63 -1.04 6.12 -11.58
CA LEU A 63 0.35 6.54 -11.38
C LEU A 63 0.93 7.31 -12.59
N ARG A 64 0.09 7.68 -13.54
CA ARG A 64 0.54 8.41 -14.73
C ARG A 64 1.15 9.76 -14.36
N GLY A 65 2.34 10.05 -14.91
CA GLY A 65 3.05 11.30 -14.65
C GLY A 65 3.72 11.37 -13.28
N ILE A 66 3.83 10.25 -12.58
CA ILE A 66 4.54 10.14 -11.32
C ILE A 66 5.85 9.40 -11.56
N ASP A 67 6.95 9.96 -11.06
CA ASP A 67 8.27 9.35 -11.19
C ASP A 67 8.36 8.05 -10.43
N ASN A 68 9.10 7.09 -10.96
CA ASN A 68 9.37 5.85 -10.26
C ASN A 68 10.26 6.13 -9.02
N GLY A 69 9.88 5.62 -7.87
CA GLY A 69 10.59 5.89 -6.62
C GLY A 69 10.18 7.20 -5.96
N GLU A 70 9.05 7.79 -6.35
CA GLU A 70 8.51 8.99 -5.71
C GLU A 70 8.18 8.74 -4.24
N TYR A 71 8.30 9.80 -3.43
CA TYR A 71 8.00 9.76 -2.00
C TYR A 71 6.54 10.02 -1.70
N PHE A 72 5.98 9.18 -0.82
CA PHE A 72 4.63 9.31 -0.30
C PHE A 72 4.62 9.17 1.22
N TYR A 73 3.58 9.70 1.86
CA TYR A 73 3.43 9.63 3.30
C TYR A 73 2.69 8.34 3.73
N PHE A 74 3.30 7.62 4.67
CA PHE A 74 2.80 6.37 5.24
C PHE A 74 2.49 6.52 6.73
N ASP A 75 1.48 5.79 7.19
CA ASP A 75 1.13 5.67 8.61
C ASP A 75 0.33 4.38 8.80
N HIS A 76 1.04 3.26 9.03
CA HIS A 76 0.38 1.95 9.18
C HIS A 76 1.27 0.94 9.90
N SER A 77 0.64 -0.04 10.55
CA SER A 77 1.30 -1.18 11.21
C SER A 77 1.04 -2.50 10.49
N TYR A 78 0.05 -2.52 9.59
CA TYR A 78 -0.35 -3.69 8.82
C TYR A 78 -0.14 -3.42 7.33
N TYR A 79 0.08 -4.49 6.57
CA TYR A 79 0.24 -4.40 5.12
C TYR A 79 -0.47 -5.56 4.43
N VAL A 80 -0.78 -5.38 3.16
CA VAL A 80 -1.49 -6.38 2.36
C VAL A 80 -0.51 -7.36 1.73
N VAL A 81 -0.91 -8.63 1.68
CA VAL A 81 -0.20 -9.71 0.97
C VAL A 81 -1.17 -10.27 -0.08
N PRO A 82 -1.17 -9.72 -1.30
CA PRO A 82 -2.01 -10.24 -2.38
C PRO A 82 -1.60 -11.66 -2.76
N ASP A 83 -2.60 -12.53 -3.02
CA ASP A 83 -2.34 -13.87 -3.57
C ASP A 83 -1.89 -13.81 -5.03
N ASP A 84 -2.35 -12.78 -5.77
CA ASP A 84 -1.99 -12.53 -7.16
C ASP A 84 -1.04 -11.35 -7.26
N ALA A 85 0.21 -11.60 -7.63
CA ALA A 85 1.22 -10.55 -7.81
C ALA A 85 0.87 -9.56 -8.93
N HIS A 86 0.02 -9.94 -9.88
CA HIS A 86 -0.36 -9.06 -11.00
C HIS A 86 -1.22 -7.87 -10.58
N VAL A 87 -1.82 -7.90 -9.40
CA VAL A 87 -2.56 -6.74 -8.88
C VAL A 87 -1.66 -5.69 -8.23
N VAL A 88 -0.39 -6.00 -8.00
CA VAL A 88 0.55 -5.07 -7.36
C VAL A 88 0.97 -4.00 -8.36
N ALA A 89 0.60 -2.76 -8.10
CA ALA A 89 0.98 -1.61 -8.92
C ALA A 89 2.28 -0.96 -8.46
N ALA A 90 2.56 -0.97 -7.17
CA ALA A 90 3.80 -0.47 -6.60
C ALA A 90 4.17 -1.22 -5.31
N THR A 91 5.47 -1.25 -5.02
CA THR A 91 6.02 -1.80 -3.77
C THR A 91 6.85 -0.77 -3.04
N THR A 92 7.00 -0.95 -1.75
CA THR A 92 7.81 -0.10 -0.88
C THR A 92 8.66 -0.98 0.04
N ASP A 93 9.92 -0.58 0.23
CA ASP A 93 10.82 -1.25 1.17
C ASP A 93 10.68 -0.64 2.56
N TYR A 94 10.33 -1.45 3.52
CA TYR A 94 10.39 -1.10 4.94
C TYR A 94 10.90 -2.29 5.76
N GLY A 95 12.15 -2.68 5.49
CA GLY A 95 12.73 -3.89 6.06
C GLY A 95 12.27 -5.18 5.39
N LEU A 96 11.19 -5.10 4.64
CA LEU A 96 10.69 -6.07 3.67
C LEU A 96 9.98 -5.30 2.56
N ASP A 97 9.89 -5.86 1.37
CA ASP A 97 9.10 -5.28 0.30
C ASP A 97 7.62 -5.62 0.51
N PHE A 98 6.77 -4.59 0.56
CA PHE A 98 5.33 -4.79 0.65
C PHE A 98 4.60 -4.08 -0.48
N ALA A 99 3.41 -4.56 -0.83
CA ALA A 99 2.57 -3.93 -1.83
C ALA A 99 2.01 -2.61 -1.30
N SER A 100 2.47 -1.49 -1.84
CA SER A 100 2.05 -0.16 -1.43
C SER A 100 0.97 0.45 -2.31
N ALA A 101 0.72 -0.12 -3.49
CA ALA A 101 -0.41 0.21 -4.34
C ALA A 101 -0.88 -1.03 -5.09
N VAL A 102 -2.19 -1.14 -5.30
CA VAL A 102 -2.82 -2.22 -6.07
C VAL A 102 -3.74 -1.65 -7.14
N TRP A 103 -3.87 -2.40 -8.23
CA TRP A 103 -4.76 -2.08 -9.32
C TRP A 103 -5.31 -3.35 -9.96
N LYS A 104 -6.62 -3.41 -10.09
CA LYS A 104 -7.33 -4.43 -10.87
C LYS A 104 -8.60 -3.82 -11.45
N ASP A 105 -8.73 -3.81 -12.78
CA ASP A 105 -9.89 -3.23 -13.48
C ASP A 105 -10.13 -1.77 -13.05
N ASN A 106 -11.27 -1.48 -12.45
CA ASN A 106 -11.62 -0.15 -11.93
C ASN A 106 -11.33 0.03 -10.43
N VAL A 107 -10.60 -0.90 -9.83
CA VAL A 107 -10.24 -0.85 -8.42
C VAL A 107 -8.80 -0.37 -8.29
N PHE A 108 -8.62 0.75 -7.60
CA PHE A 108 -7.31 1.35 -7.30
C PHE A 108 -7.20 1.60 -5.81
N ALA A 109 -6.10 1.24 -5.20
CA ALA A 109 -5.89 1.53 -3.79
C ALA A 109 -4.42 1.66 -3.44
N THR A 110 -4.13 2.47 -2.40
CA THR A 110 -2.78 2.72 -1.91
C THR A 110 -2.71 2.52 -0.40
N GLN A 111 -1.57 2.03 0.09
CA GLN A 111 -1.27 2.00 1.51
C GLN A 111 -0.93 3.39 2.03
N PHE A 112 -0.20 4.17 1.24
CA PHE A 112 0.10 5.55 1.59
C PHE A 112 -1.14 6.45 1.46
N HIS A 113 -1.02 7.63 2.02
CA HIS A 113 -2.06 8.66 2.01
C HIS A 113 -1.79 9.68 0.90
N PRO A 114 -2.45 9.60 -0.28
CA PRO A 114 -2.26 10.62 -1.33
C PRO A 114 -2.60 12.02 -0.85
N GLU A 115 -3.64 12.17 -0.02
CA GLU A 115 -4.09 13.45 0.54
C GLU A 115 -3.06 14.12 1.46
N LYS A 116 -2.06 13.35 1.93
CA LYS A 116 -0.95 13.84 2.77
C LYS A 116 0.39 13.83 2.03
N SER A 117 0.39 13.55 0.73
CA SER A 117 1.60 13.34 -0.06
C SER A 117 1.91 14.47 -1.04
N GLN A 118 1.47 15.69 -0.74
CA GLN A 118 1.77 16.91 -1.48
C GLN A 118 1.44 16.78 -2.99
N ALA A 119 2.31 17.28 -3.88
CA ALA A 119 2.06 17.31 -5.32
C ALA A 119 1.89 15.92 -5.95
N ALA A 120 2.69 14.95 -5.54
CA ALA A 120 2.59 13.59 -6.06
C ALA A 120 1.27 12.93 -5.67
N GLY A 121 0.82 13.13 -4.43
CA GLY A 121 -0.48 12.64 -3.98
C GLY A 121 -1.64 13.31 -4.71
N LEU A 122 -1.56 14.63 -4.91
CA LEU A 122 -2.56 15.37 -5.69
C LEU A 122 -2.66 14.85 -7.12
N ARG A 123 -1.52 14.53 -7.74
CA ARG A 123 -1.49 13.95 -9.09
C ARG A 123 -2.23 12.61 -9.15
N ILE A 124 -2.10 11.76 -8.14
CA ILE A 124 -2.85 10.50 -8.06
C ILE A 124 -4.36 10.78 -8.05
N LEU A 125 -4.80 11.74 -7.24
CA LEU A 125 -6.21 12.09 -7.14
C LEU A 125 -6.73 12.67 -8.46
N GLU A 126 -5.97 13.53 -9.11
CA GLU A 126 -6.29 14.09 -10.43
C GLU A 126 -6.41 12.97 -11.49
N ASN A 127 -5.47 12.03 -11.50
CA ASN A 127 -5.52 10.89 -12.41
C ASN A 127 -6.77 10.05 -12.21
N PHE A 128 -7.16 9.81 -10.96
CA PHE A 128 -8.35 9.04 -10.63
C PHE A 128 -9.64 9.76 -11.09
N VAL A 129 -9.74 11.05 -10.84
CA VAL A 129 -10.90 11.85 -11.26
C VAL A 129 -11.03 11.92 -12.78
N GLY A 130 -9.92 11.87 -13.50
CA GLY A 130 -9.87 11.93 -14.97
C GLY A 130 -10.09 10.59 -15.68
N LEU A 131 -10.29 9.50 -14.94
CA LEU A 131 -10.51 8.17 -15.54
C LEU A 131 -11.88 8.03 -16.19
#